data_e24ded01673d8053fdd1004cae65aaa8
#
_entry.id   e24ded01673d8053fdd1004cae65aaa8
#
_cell.length_a   1.000
_cell.length_b   1.000
_cell.length_c   1.000
_cell.angle_alpha   90.00
_cell.angle_beta   90.00
_cell.angle_gamma   90.00
#
_symmetry.space_group_name_H-M   'P 1'
#
loop_
_entity.id
_entity.type
_entity.pdbx_description
1 polymer ?
#
loop_
_entity_poly.entity_id
_entity_poly.type
_entity_poly.pdbx_seq_one_letter_code
_entity_poly.pdbx_strand_id
1 'polypeptide(L)'
;GYFNDGFSLQTGTGGASLAVTRFMADKMVRNKIKARFGLGGITASMVELHERGLIKTLLDVQCFDSVAAESLGKNPNHQEISANQYANPSSKGACVEKLDVVILSALEIDTQFNVNVITGSDGVFRGASGGHCDTAAAANLTIVVAPLVRGRIPTVVNQVTTCITPGSSIDVLVTDHGIAVNPARPEVQEHRLAAKLPVMSIEELNQRAYSLTGEPAAIEYTDRIVGVIRYRDGSIIDVVKQVK
;
A
#
# COMPACT_ATOMS: atom_id res chain seq x y z
N GLY A 1 0.87 18.52 7.70
CA GLY A 1 0.43 17.43 6.85
C GLY A 1 1.53 16.97 5.90
N TYR A 2 1.43 15.76 5.41
CA TYR A 2 2.46 15.12 4.56
C TYR A 2 2.35 15.48 3.07
N PHE A 3 1.31 16.19 2.67
CA PHE A 3 1.07 16.60 1.28
C PHE A 3 1.41 18.09 1.07
N ASN A 4 2.70 18.38 1.16
CA ASN A 4 3.28 19.72 0.99
C ASN A 4 4.22 19.77 -0.20
N ASP A 5 4.60 20.97 -0.65
CA ASP A 5 5.60 21.11 -1.71
C ASP A 5 6.92 20.43 -1.31
N GLY A 6 7.46 19.60 -2.19
CA GLY A 6 8.64 18.79 -1.95
C GLY A 6 8.38 17.43 -1.26
N PHE A 7 7.12 16.99 -1.11
CA PHE A 7 6.80 15.64 -0.59
C PHE A 7 7.32 14.53 -1.52
N SER A 8 7.35 13.31 -1.02
CA SER A 8 7.69 12.12 -1.79
C SER A 8 6.56 11.08 -1.74
N LEU A 9 6.44 10.31 -2.80
CA LEU A 9 5.29 9.47 -3.05
C LEU A 9 5.69 8.10 -3.59
N GLN A 10 5.00 7.07 -3.12
CA GLN A 10 4.91 5.78 -3.79
C GLN A 10 3.46 5.36 -3.94
N THR A 11 3.10 4.79 -5.08
CA THR A 11 1.78 4.19 -5.32
C THR A 11 1.93 2.74 -5.77
N GLY A 12 0.95 1.91 -5.43
CA GLY A 12 0.83 0.56 -6.00
C GLY A 12 0.32 0.58 -7.44
N THR A 13 0.23 -0.60 -8.06
CA THR A 13 -0.20 -0.81 -9.46
C THR A 13 -1.69 -1.07 -9.64
N GLY A 14 -2.45 -1.23 -8.56
CA GLY A 14 -3.87 -1.56 -8.63
C GLY A 14 -4.74 -0.40 -9.13
N GLY A 15 -5.94 -0.69 -9.63
CA GLY A 15 -6.87 0.31 -10.16
C GLY A 15 -7.22 1.44 -9.18
N ALA A 16 -7.28 1.16 -7.88
CA ALA A 16 -7.45 2.17 -6.84
C ALA A 16 -6.26 3.15 -6.78
N SER A 17 -5.03 2.65 -6.91
CA SER A 17 -3.82 3.49 -6.95
C SER A 17 -3.78 4.40 -8.17
N LEU A 18 -4.23 3.93 -9.32
CA LEU A 18 -4.35 4.74 -10.55
C LEU A 18 -5.36 5.87 -10.36
N ALA A 19 -6.52 5.59 -9.75
CA ALA A 19 -7.52 6.61 -9.45
C ALA A 19 -6.98 7.69 -8.50
N VAL A 20 -6.29 7.28 -7.44
CA VAL A 20 -5.65 8.21 -6.49
C VAL A 20 -4.63 9.10 -7.19
N THR A 21 -3.79 8.54 -8.07
CA THR A 21 -2.77 9.30 -8.82
C THR A 21 -3.41 10.41 -9.65
N ARG A 22 -4.55 10.15 -10.29
CA ARG A 22 -5.31 11.14 -11.06
C ARG A 22 -5.84 12.28 -10.18
N PHE A 23 -6.49 11.96 -9.05
CA PHE A 23 -7.00 12.98 -8.12
C PHE A 23 -5.88 13.79 -7.47
N MET A 24 -4.74 13.14 -7.19
CA MET A 24 -3.56 13.83 -6.69
C MET A 24 -3.02 14.86 -7.68
N ALA A 25 -2.98 14.54 -8.98
CA ALA A 25 -2.56 15.47 -10.02
C ALA A 25 -3.33 16.80 -9.95
N ASP A 26 -4.66 16.70 -9.90
CA ASP A 26 -5.53 17.89 -9.83
C ASP A 26 -5.29 18.72 -8.55
N LYS A 27 -5.08 18.03 -7.43
CA LYS A 27 -4.78 18.68 -6.15
C LYS A 27 -3.40 19.32 -6.14
N MET A 28 -2.39 18.65 -6.74
CA MET A 28 -1.04 19.19 -6.88
C MET A 28 -1.04 20.49 -7.73
N VAL A 29 -1.75 20.47 -8.86
CA VAL A 29 -1.87 21.64 -9.73
C VAL A 29 -2.57 22.80 -9.01
N ARG A 30 -3.73 22.55 -8.39
CA ARG A 30 -4.50 23.58 -7.67
C ARG A 30 -3.72 24.22 -6.52
N ASN A 31 -2.95 23.43 -5.79
CA ASN A 31 -2.21 23.89 -4.61
C ASN A 31 -0.77 24.29 -4.93
N LYS A 32 -0.35 24.19 -6.21
CA LYS A 32 1.04 24.45 -6.66
C LYS A 32 2.07 23.60 -5.92
N ILE A 33 1.74 22.33 -5.67
CA ILE A 33 2.59 21.35 -4.97
C ILE A 33 3.29 20.47 -6.00
N LYS A 34 4.58 20.21 -5.79
CA LYS A 34 5.38 19.25 -6.57
C LYS A 34 6.02 18.24 -5.64
N ALA A 35 6.02 16.98 -6.07
CA ALA A 35 6.77 15.94 -5.38
C ALA A 35 8.26 16.03 -5.75
N ARG A 36 9.14 15.83 -4.75
CA ARG A 36 10.59 15.76 -4.99
C ARG A 36 10.98 14.47 -5.70
N PHE A 37 10.35 13.33 -5.36
CA PHE A 37 10.50 12.08 -6.10
C PHE A 37 9.27 11.19 -5.98
N GLY A 38 9.08 10.36 -7.02
CA GLY A 38 8.26 9.17 -7.02
C GLY A 38 9.15 7.95 -6.85
N LEU A 39 8.72 6.94 -6.09
CA LEU A 39 9.55 5.80 -5.69
C LEU A 39 8.87 4.47 -5.98
N GLY A 40 9.66 3.45 -6.21
CA GLY A 40 9.23 2.04 -6.23
C GLY A 40 9.01 1.50 -7.63
N GLY A 41 7.95 0.73 -7.82
CA GLY A 41 7.55 0.29 -9.15
C GLY A 41 6.85 1.42 -9.91
N ILE A 42 7.40 1.82 -11.04
CA ILE A 42 6.91 2.96 -11.82
C ILE A 42 5.90 2.50 -12.87
N THR A 43 4.80 3.25 -12.96
CA THR A 43 3.72 3.02 -13.92
C THR A 43 3.57 4.20 -14.86
N ALA A 44 2.86 4.02 -15.96
CA ALA A 44 2.51 5.09 -16.92
C ALA A 44 1.90 6.33 -16.24
N SER A 45 1.07 6.14 -15.20
CA SER A 45 0.49 7.27 -14.47
C SER A 45 1.51 8.08 -13.66
N MET A 46 2.55 7.44 -13.13
CA MET A 46 3.66 8.14 -12.47
C MET A 46 4.53 8.88 -13.49
N VAL A 47 4.76 8.28 -14.67
CA VAL A 47 5.45 8.93 -15.78
C VAL A 47 4.67 10.17 -16.25
N GLU A 48 3.35 10.08 -16.42
CA GLU A 48 2.51 11.23 -16.76
C GLU A 48 2.66 12.39 -15.75
N LEU A 49 2.64 12.11 -14.45
CA LEU A 49 2.86 13.14 -13.42
C LEU A 49 4.26 13.77 -13.55
N HIS A 50 5.26 12.97 -13.85
CA HIS A 50 6.63 13.44 -14.04
C HIS A 50 6.76 14.33 -15.28
N GLU A 51 6.21 13.93 -16.43
CA GLU A 51 6.21 14.71 -17.67
C GLU A 51 5.45 16.03 -17.54
N ARG A 52 4.40 16.07 -16.71
CA ARG A 52 3.68 17.30 -16.34
C ARG A 52 4.46 18.18 -15.35
N GLY A 53 5.66 17.77 -14.93
CA GLY A 53 6.49 18.49 -13.98
C GLY A 53 5.94 18.52 -12.54
N LEU A 54 5.03 17.59 -12.21
CA LEU A 54 4.47 17.43 -10.87
C LEU A 54 5.36 16.57 -9.98
N ILE A 55 6.14 15.65 -10.55
CA ILE A 55 7.17 14.86 -9.86
C ILE A 55 8.52 15.21 -10.48
N LYS A 56 9.51 15.58 -9.67
CA LYS A 56 10.82 16.02 -10.17
C LYS A 56 11.70 14.87 -10.64
N THR A 57 11.67 13.74 -9.93
CA THR A 57 12.52 12.58 -10.20
C THR A 57 11.72 11.29 -9.98
N LEU A 58 11.91 10.30 -10.83
CA LEU A 58 11.42 8.93 -10.62
C LEU A 58 12.59 8.04 -10.22
N LEU A 59 12.45 7.31 -9.11
CA LEU A 59 13.41 6.34 -8.60
C LEU A 59 12.80 4.94 -8.75
N ASP A 60 13.19 4.26 -9.82
CA ASP A 60 12.53 3.06 -10.33
C ASP A 60 13.29 1.80 -9.94
N VAL A 61 12.64 0.95 -9.12
CA VAL A 61 13.16 -0.38 -8.81
C VAL A 61 12.62 -1.42 -9.78
N GLN A 62 11.52 -1.13 -10.47
CA GLN A 62 10.89 -2.01 -11.47
C GLN A 62 9.90 -1.23 -12.36
N CYS A 63 10.13 -1.21 -13.66
CA CYS A 63 9.12 -0.72 -14.61
C CYS A 63 7.95 -1.71 -14.68
N PHE A 64 6.72 -1.22 -14.45
CA PHE A 64 5.53 -2.07 -14.50
C PHE A 64 4.82 -2.09 -15.87
N ASP A 65 5.18 -1.19 -16.77
CA ASP A 65 4.63 -1.12 -18.11
C ASP A 65 5.63 -0.57 -19.12
N SER A 66 5.28 -0.64 -20.40
CA SER A 66 6.15 -0.19 -21.49
C SER A 66 6.41 1.32 -21.47
N VAL A 67 5.46 2.12 -21.00
CA VAL A 67 5.62 3.58 -20.87
C VAL A 67 6.69 3.92 -19.86
N ALA A 68 6.68 3.22 -18.71
CA ALA A 68 7.73 3.38 -17.69
C ALA A 68 9.10 2.98 -18.23
N ALA A 69 9.19 1.85 -18.97
CA ALA A 69 10.45 1.39 -19.55
C ALA A 69 10.99 2.36 -20.63
N GLU A 70 10.11 2.92 -21.45
CA GLU A 70 10.50 3.94 -22.43
C GLU A 70 10.98 5.23 -21.75
N SER A 71 10.27 5.68 -20.70
CA SER A 71 10.66 6.85 -19.93
C SER A 71 12.02 6.65 -19.28
N LEU A 72 12.27 5.48 -18.67
CA LEU A 72 13.57 5.15 -18.07
C LEU A 72 14.72 5.25 -19.09
N GLY A 73 14.48 4.77 -20.31
CA GLY A 73 15.49 4.82 -21.39
C GLY A 73 15.77 6.21 -21.98
N LYS A 74 14.88 7.18 -21.77
CA LYS A 74 14.93 8.49 -22.44
C LYS A 74 15.09 9.67 -21.51
N ASN A 75 14.60 9.56 -20.27
CA ASN A 75 14.51 10.68 -19.35
C ASN A 75 15.59 10.62 -18.27
N PRO A 76 16.52 11.57 -18.20
CA PRO A 76 17.62 11.56 -17.23
C PRO A 76 17.15 11.70 -15.77
N ASN A 77 15.94 12.19 -15.54
CA ASN A 77 15.34 12.28 -14.21
C ASN A 77 14.48 11.05 -13.84
N HIS A 78 14.42 10.04 -14.69
CA HIS A 78 13.90 8.71 -14.40
C HIS A 78 15.10 7.77 -14.25
N GLN A 79 15.38 7.33 -13.03
CA GLN A 79 16.59 6.64 -12.66
C GLN A 79 16.28 5.25 -12.12
N GLU A 80 16.97 4.24 -12.64
CA GLU A 80 16.96 2.90 -12.07
C GLU A 80 17.72 2.89 -10.73
N ILE A 81 17.13 2.22 -9.74
CA ILE A 81 17.75 1.97 -8.44
C ILE A 81 17.72 0.49 -8.09
N SER A 82 18.71 0.02 -7.35
CA SER A 82 18.71 -1.34 -6.85
C SER A 82 17.69 -1.54 -5.71
N ALA A 83 17.26 -2.79 -5.47
CA ALA A 83 16.44 -3.12 -4.31
C ALA A 83 17.13 -2.74 -2.98
N ASN A 84 18.47 -2.79 -2.95
CA ASN A 84 19.25 -2.33 -1.80
C ASN A 84 19.10 -0.82 -1.54
N GLN A 85 19.21 0.00 -2.59
CA GLN A 85 18.98 1.45 -2.49
C GLN A 85 17.51 1.77 -2.19
N TYR A 86 16.59 0.95 -2.71
CA TYR A 86 15.17 1.13 -2.51
C TYR A 86 14.77 0.97 -1.05
N ALA A 87 15.05 -0.19 -0.42
CA ALA A 87 14.36 -0.57 0.80
C ALA A 87 15.18 -1.41 1.80
N ASN A 88 16.49 -1.61 1.61
CA ASN A 88 17.26 -2.43 2.54
C ASN A 88 17.39 -1.75 3.92
N PRO A 89 16.83 -2.32 5.00
CA PRO A 89 16.88 -1.71 6.34
C PRO A 89 18.30 -1.66 6.93
N SER A 90 19.23 -2.46 6.41
CA SER A 90 20.64 -2.45 6.82
C SER A 90 21.47 -1.45 6.03
N SER A 91 20.92 -0.80 5.03
CA SER A 91 21.58 0.21 4.21
C SER A 91 21.34 1.61 4.78
N LYS A 92 22.41 2.38 4.97
CA LYS A 92 22.27 3.80 5.34
C LYS A 92 21.67 4.57 4.16
N GLY A 93 20.48 5.17 4.37
CA GLY A 93 19.86 6.05 3.39
C GLY A 93 19.10 5.31 2.29
N ALA A 94 18.48 4.17 2.59
CA ALA A 94 17.48 3.58 1.70
C ALA A 94 16.39 4.61 1.36
N CYS A 95 15.95 4.64 0.09
CA CYS A 95 15.03 5.67 -0.39
C CYS A 95 13.70 5.68 0.36
N VAL A 96 13.23 4.52 0.83
CA VAL A 96 12.00 4.41 1.64
C VAL A 96 12.07 5.18 2.94
N GLU A 97 13.26 5.41 3.52
CA GLU A 97 13.43 6.20 4.76
C GLU A 97 13.15 7.70 4.57
N LYS A 98 13.02 8.14 3.32
CA LYS A 98 12.67 9.52 2.94
C LYS A 98 11.28 9.61 2.32
N LEU A 99 10.49 8.55 2.42
CA LEU A 99 9.17 8.48 1.83
C LEU A 99 8.14 9.15 2.75
N ASP A 100 7.44 10.18 2.22
CA ASP A 100 6.43 10.88 3.01
C ASP A 100 5.08 10.15 2.96
N VAL A 101 4.66 9.69 1.77
CA VAL A 101 3.37 9.03 1.60
C VAL A 101 3.53 7.77 0.75
N VAL A 102 3.01 6.66 1.24
CA VAL A 102 2.82 5.45 0.45
C VAL A 102 1.36 5.05 0.37
N ILE A 103 0.93 4.69 -0.84
CA ILE A 103 -0.42 4.20 -1.12
C ILE A 103 -0.29 2.76 -1.57
N LEU A 104 -0.84 1.86 -0.77
CA LEU A 104 -0.76 0.42 -0.94
C LEU A 104 -2.16 -0.15 -1.21
N SER A 105 -2.21 -1.36 -1.72
CA SER A 105 -3.46 -2.13 -1.85
C SER A 105 -3.47 -3.30 -0.88
N ALA A 106 -4.62 -3.96 -0.73
CA ALA A 106 -4.78 -5.16 0.07
C ALA A 106 -5.64 -6.20 -0.64
N LEU A 107 -5.34 -7.47 -0.48
CA LEU A 107 -6.29 -8.56 -0.68
C LEU A 107 -7.19 -8.71 0.55
N GLU A 108 -6.59 -8.66 1.73
CA GLU A 108 -7.28 -8.63 3.01
C GLU A 108 -6.58 -7.63 3.95
N ILE A 109 -7.37 -7.03 4.82
CA ILE A 109 -6.90 -6.29 5.99
C ILE A 109 -7.76 -6.68 7.18
N ASP A 110 -7.16 -6.96 8.34
CA ASP A 110 -7.92 -7.35 9.52
C ASP A 110 -8.20 -6.18 10.48
N THR A 111 -8.97 -6.47 11.53
CA THR A 111 -9.33 -5.49 12.55
C THR A 111 -8.14 -4.97 13.36
N GLN A 112 -6.97 -5.58 13.24
CA GLN A 112 -5.71 -5.10 13.79
C GLN A 112 -4.85 -4.36 12.75
N PHE A 113 -5.40 -4.06 11.57
CA PHE A 113 -4.73 -3.46 10.43
C PHE A 113 -3.62 -4.31 9.80
N ASN A 114 -3.47 -5.59 10.15
CA ASN A 114 -2.55 -6.46 9.43
C ASN A 114 -3.02 -6.63 7.99
N VAL A 115 -2.07 -6.63 7.04
CA VAL A 115 -2.39 -6.68 5.60
C VAL A 115 -1.86 -7.96 4.97
N ASN A 116 -2.69 -8.54 4.12
CA ASN A 116 -2.38 -9.65 3.22
C ASN A 116 -2.46 -9.19 1.77
N VAL A 117 -1.43 -9.44 0.99
CA VAL A 117 -1.36 -9.19 -0.46
C VAL A 117 -0.94 -10.41 -1.27
N ILE A 118 -0.77 -11.55 -0.62
CA ILE A 118 -0.27 -12.80 -1.24
C ILE A 118 -1.38 -13.80 -1.47
N THR A 119 -2.14 -14.15 -0.42
CA THR A 119 -3.18 -15.17 -0.49
C THR A 119 -4.57 -14.53 -0.46
N GLY A 120 -5.51 -15.15 -1.17
CA GLY A 120 -6.92 -14.84 -0.98
C GLY A 120 -7.49 -15.53 0.26
N SER A 121 -8.77 -15.24 0.60
CA SER A 121 -9.51 -15.87 1.70
C SER A 121 -9.75 -17.39 1.51
N ASP A 122 -9.35 -17.92 0.36
CA ASP A 122 -9.36 -19.35 0.02
C ASP A 122 -7.96 -20.02 0.14
N GLY A 123 -6.95 -19.27 0.62
CA GLY A 123 -5.57 -19.73 0.74
C GLY A 123 -4.78 -19.80 -0.57
N VAL A 124 -5.39 -19.44 -1.69
CA VAL A 124 -4.73 -19.47 -3.01
C VAL A 124 -3.79 -18.28 -3.19
N PHE A 125 -2.57 -18.53 -3.65
CA PHE A 125 -1.62 -17.47 -4.00
C PHE A 125 -2.13 -16.63 -5.19
N ARG A 126 -2.19 -15.32 -5.00
CA ARG A 126 -2.71 -14.37 -6.00
C ARG A 126 -1.76 -13.19 -6.27
N GLY A 127 -0.74 -13.01 -5.45
CA GLY A 127 0.16 -11.89 -5.53
C GLY A 127 1.52 -12.14 -4.88
N ALA A 128 2.27 -11.09 -4.72
CA ALA A 128 3.58 -11.09 -4.08
C ALA A 128 3.71 -9.90 -3.13
N SER A 129 4.55 -10.02 -2.12
CA SER A 129 4.76 -8.95 -1.13
C SER A 129 5.47 -7.73 -1.74
N GLY A 130 6.42 -7.95 -2.66
CA GLY A 130 7.27 -6.85 -3.14
C GLY A 130 7.86 -6.07 -1.97
N GLY A 131 7.89 -4.75 -2.10
CA GLY A 131 8.32 -3.83 -1.04
C GLY A 131 7.17 -3.36 -0.13
N HIS A 132 6.05 -4.07 -0.04
CA HIS A 132 4.86 -3.61 0.70
C HIS A 132 5.17 -3.34 2.18
N CYS A 133 5.76 -4.29 2.89
CA CYS A 133 6.09 -4.13 4.30
C CYS A 133 7.24 -3.11 4.51
N ASP A 134 8.18 -3.01 3.58
CA ASP A 134 9.32 -2.10 3.69
C ASP A 134 8.86 -0.63 3.59
N THR A 135 8.02 -0.34 2.60
CA THR A 135 7.51 1.01 2.39
C THR A 135 6.50 1.40 3.46
N ALA A 136 5.65 0.47 3.89
CA ALA A 136 4.72 0.71 4.99
C ALA A 136 5.46 1.05 6.29
N ALA A 137 6.53 0.33 6.61
CA ALA A 137 7.28 0.55 7.84
C ALA A 137 8.13 1.82 7.85
N ALA A 138 8.53 2.33 6.68
CA ALA A 138 9.43 3.47 6.57
C ALA A 138 8.75 4.79 6.22
N ALA A 139 7.59 4.77 5.54
CA ALA A 139 6.87 5.98 5.16
C ALA A 139 6.32 6.74 6.37
N ASN A 140 6.26 8.07 6.26
CA ASN A 140 5.65 8.92 7.28
C ASN A 140 4.12 8.73 7.37
N LEU A 141 3.47 8.39 6.25
CA LEU A 141 2.04 8.08 6.16
C LEU A 141 1.80 6.91 5.23
N THR A 142 1.22 5.84 5.75
CA THR A 142 0.85 4.64 5.01
C THR A 142 -0.65 4.53 4.87
N ILE A 143 -1.13 4.56 3.62
CA ILE A 143 -2.55 4.46 3.29
C ILE A 143 -2.78 3.17 2.49
N VAL A 144 -3.63 2.31 2.99
CA VAL A 144 -4.16 1.17 2.23
C VAL A 144 -5.45 1.60 1.55
N VAL A 145 -5.54 1.40 0.23
CA VAL A 145 -6.75 1.67 -0.56
C VAL A 145 -7.23 0.37 -1.20
N ALA A 146 -8.43 -0.04 -0.85
CA ALA A 146 -9.03 -1.26 -1.37
C ALA A 146 -10.57 -1.15 -1.36
N PRO A 147 -11.30 -1.79 -2.29
CA PRO A 147 -12.75 -1.88 -2.17
C PRO A 147 -13.12 -2.68 -0.92
N LEU A 148 -14.22 -2.34 -0.27
CA LEU A 148 -14.69 -3.07 0.92
C LEU A 148 -14.94 -4.55 0.62
N VAL A 149 -15.46 -4.82 -0.58
CA VAL A 149 -15.72 -6.18 -1.07
C VAL A 149 -15.29 -6.33 -2.54
N ARG A 150 -14.85 -7.51 -2.93
CA ARG A 150 -14.52 -7.88 -4.32
C ARG A 150 -15.42 -9.04 -4.75
N GLY A 151 -16.50 -8.70 -5.45
CA GLY A 151 -17.55 -9.65 -5.73
C GLY A 151 -18.20 -10.14 -4.43
N ARG A 152 -17.99 -11.40 -4.05
CA ARG A 152 -18.48 -11.99 -2.79
C ARG A 152 -17.37 -12.21 -1.76
N ILE A 153 -16.23 -11.60 -1.91
CA ILE A 153 -15.08 -11.77 -1.02
C ILE A 153 -14.89 -10.47 -0.23
N PRO A 154 -14.94 -10.50 1.12
CA PRO A 154 -14.67 -9.33 1.93
C PRO A 154 -13.19 -8.98 1.89
N THR A 155 -12.88 -7.68 1.87
CA THR A 155 -11.50 -7.22 2.03
C THR A 155 -11.17 -7.00 3.49
N VAL A 156 -12.13 -6.50 4.29
CA VAL A 156 -11.93 -6.33 5.74
C VAL A 156 -12.42 -7.58 6.45
N VAL A 157 -11.51 -8.27 7.13
CA VAL A 157 -11.72 -9.57 7.77
C VAL A 157 -11.40 -9.52 9.26
N ASN A 158 -11.82 -10.53 10.04
CA ASN A 158 -11.47 -10.64 11.46
C ASN A 158 -9.96 -10.85 11.65
N GLN A 159 -9.38 -11.72 10.82
CA GLN A 159 -7.96 -12.04 10.80
C GLN A 159 -7.55 -12.35 9.37
N VAL A 160 -6.44 -11.77 8.92
CA VAL A 160 -5.89 -12.06 7.58
C VAL A 160 -5.44 -13.51 7.46
N THR A 161 -5.63 -14.09 6.28
CA THR A 161 -5.17 -15.44 5.95
C THR A 161 -3.65 -15.59 6.07
N THR A 162 -2.92 -14.54 5.69
CA THR A 162 -1.45 -14.49 5.77
C THR A 162 -1.03 -13.05 6.06
N CYS A 163 -0.30 -12.83 7.15
CA CYS A 163 0.20 -11.51 7.49
C CYS A 163 1.48 -11.18 6.69
N ILE A 164 1.41 -10.18 5.82
CA ILE A 164 2.56 -9.69 5.04
C ILE A 164 3.09 -8.39 5.62
N THR A 165 2.19 -7.52 6.06
CA THR A 165 2.55 -6.24 6.65
C THR A 165 1.84 -6.11 7.98
N PRO A 166 2.58 -5.98 9.09
CA PRO A 166 1.99 -5.77 10.40
C PRO A 166 1.18 -4.48 10.48
N GLY A 167 0.08 -4.52 11.20
CA GLY A 167 -0.83 -3.37 11.37
C GLY A 167 -0.18 -2.16 12.03
N SER A 168 0.89 -2.36 12.80
CA SER A 168 1.69 -1.26 13.36
C SER A 168 2.32 -0.33 12.31
N SER A 169 2.40 -0.79 11.05
CA SER A 169 2.92 -0.02 9.90
C SER A 169 1.83 0.58 9.02
N ILE A 170 0.55 0.40 9.36
CA ILE A 170 -0.58 0.88 8.58
C ILE A 170 -1.31 1.98 9.35
N ASP A 171 -1.48 3.14 8.73
CA ASP A 171 -2.09 4.30 9.38
C ASP A 171 -3.56 4.48 9.02
N VAL A 172 -3.91 4.24 7.76
CA VAL A 172 -5.25 4.51 7.23
C VAL A 172 -5.67 3.42 6.25
N LEU A 173 -6.90 2.96 6.40
CA LEU A 173 -7.62 2.19 5.38
C LEU A 173 -8.67 3.08 4.72
N VAL A 174 -8.65 3.15 3.39
CA VAL A 174 -9.66 3.84 2.57
C VAL A 174 -10.41 2.80 1.74
N THR A 175 -11.72 2.78 1.89
CA THR A 175 -12.61 1.93 1.08
C THR A 175 -13.70 2.78 0.40
N ASP A 176 -14.43 2.19 -0.51
CA ASP A 176 -15.62 2.79 -1.14
C ASP A 176 -16.81 2.94 -0.15
N HIS A 177 -16.71 2.37 1.06
CA HIS A 177 -17.74 2.44 2.10
C HIS A 177 -17.37 3.29 3.31
N GLY A 178 -16.13 3.72 3.44
CA GLY A 178 -15.64 4.52 4.56
C GLY A 178 -14.14 4.46 4.74
N ILE A 179 -13.68 5.22 5.72
CA ILE A 179 -12.26 5.36 6.05
C ILE A 179 -12.06 4.92 7.49
N ALA A 180 -11.11 4.01 7.74
CA ALA A 180 -10.67 3.67 9.09
C ALA A 180 -9.27 4.22 9.33
N VAL A 181 -9.06 4.86 10.47
CA VAL A 181 -7.74 5.33 10.92
C VAL A 181 -7.29 4.44 12.05
N ASN A 182 -6.05 3.96 11.97
CA ASN A 182 -5.47 3.11 12.99
C ASN A 182 -5.47 3.84 14.35
N PRO A 183 -6.04 3.26 15.42
CA PRO A 183 -6.04 3.86 16.74
C PRO A 183 -4.65 4.19 17.30
N ALA A 184 -3.61 3.51 16.84
CA ALA A 184 -2.22 3.79 17.20
C ALA A 184 -1.67 5.10 16.62
N ARG A 185 -2.43 5.81 15.77
CA ARG A 185 -2.02 7.07 15.11
C ARG A 185 -2.96 8.23 15.48
N PRO A 186 -2.93 8.70 16.75
CA PRO A 186 -3.83 9.74 17.23
C PRO A 186 -3.70 11.06 16.45
N GLU A 187 -2.49 11.41 15.99
CA GLU A 187 -2.25 12.61 15.19
C GLU A 187 -2.95 12.58 13.83
N VAL A 188 -3.07 11.40 13.22
CA VAL A 188 -3.82 11.22 11.95
C VAL A 188 -5.32 11.33 12.23
N GLN A 189 -5.78 10.83 13.38
CA GLN A 189 -7.18 10.93 13.79
C GLN A 189 -7.62 12.40 14.02
N GLU A 190 -6.79 13.22 14.64
CA GLU A 190 -7.09 14.65 14.83
C GLU A 190 -7.26 15.39 13.50
N HIS A 191 -6.36 15.17 12.55
CA HIS A 191 -6.44 15.76 11.22
C HIS A 191 -7.70 15.37 10.46
N ARG A 192 -8.19 14.13 10.65
CA ARG A 192 -9.41 13.64 10.01
C ARG A 192 -10.66 14.37 10.49
N LEU A 193 -10.76 14.64 11.80
CA LEU A 193 -11.89 15.36 12.39
C LEU A 193 -12.02 16.76 11.78
N ALA A 194 -10.88 17.44 11.60
CA ALA A 194 -10.84 18.75 10.94
C ALA A 194 -11.29 18.67 9.46
N ALA A 195 -11.03 17.57 8.77
CA ALA A 195 -11.37 17.39 7.35
C ALA A 195 -12.81 16.90 7.10
N LYS A 196 -13.59 16.60 8.14
CA LYS A 196 -14.98 16.08 8.06
C LYS A 196 -15.15 14.86 7.12
N LEU A 197 -14.16 13.95 7.13
CA LEU A 197 -14.19 12.74 6.30
C LEU A 197 -15.17 11.69 6.88
N PRO A 198 -15.77 10.82 6.04
CA PRO A 198 -16.68 9.75 6.48
C PRO A 198 -15.89 8.62 7.14
N VAL A 199 -15.54 8.81 8.41
CA VAL A 199 -14.73 7.85 9.13
C VAL A 199 -15.60 6.99 10.04
N MET A 200 -15.23 5.71 10.08
CA MET A 200 -15.80 4.68 10.94
C MET A 200 -14.66 3.82 11.51
N SER A 201 -14.96 2.97 12.48
CA SER A 201 -13.97 2.02 12.97
C SER A 201 -13.72 0.91 11.94
N ILE A 202 -12.59 0.22 12.07
CA ILE A 202 -12.30 -0.92 11.18
C ILE A 202 -13.26 -2.09 11.47
N GLU A 203 -13.74 -2.21 12.70
CA GLU A 203 -14.75 -3.20 13.12
C GLU A 203 -16.09 -2.92 12.43
N GLU A 204 -16.50 -1.65 12.32
CA GLU A 204 -17.73 -1.28 11.58
C GLU A 204 -17.60 -1.60 10.09
N LEU A 205 -16.41 -1.38 9.48
CA LEU A 205 -16.12 -1.79 8.10
C LEU A 205 -16.15 -3.30 7.95
N ASN A 206 -15.59 -4.05 8.90
CA ASN A 206 -15.63 -5.52 8.91
C ASN A 206 -17.07 -6.05 8.98
N GLN A 207 -17.88 -5.55 9.93
CA GLN A 207 -19.30 -5.92 10.04
C GLN A 207 -20.07 -5.61 8.76
N ARG A 208 -19.79 -4.47 8.14
CA ARG A 208 -20.40 -4.07 6.88
C ARG A 208 -19.98 -4.99 5.72
N ALA A 209 -18.70 -5.37 5.64
CA ALA A 209 -18.23 -6.33 4.66
C ALA A 209 -18.94 -7.68 4.81
N TYR A 210 -19.02 -8.21 6.03
CA TYR A 210 -19.68 -9.49 6.29
C TYR A 210 -21.19 -9.44 6.09
N SER A 211 -21.84 -8.30 6.30
CA SER A 211 -23.28 -8.14 5.96
C SER A 211 -23.56 -8.26 4.46
N LEU A 212 -22.57 -7.94 3.61
CA LEU A 212 -22.66 -8.02 2.16
C LEU A 212 -22.24 -9.37 1.58
N THR A 213 -21.27 -10.04 2.20
CA THR A 213 -20.62 -11.24 1.65
C THR A 213 -20.88 -12.51 2.46
N GLY A 214 -21.26 -12.39 3.72
CA GLY A 214 -21.07 -13.41 4.73
C GLY A 214 -19.63 -13.46 5.23
N GLU A 215 -19.39 -14.17 6.32
CA GLU A 215 -18.05 -14.49 6.82
C GLU A 215 -17.39 -15.52 5.90
N PRO A 216 -16.09 -15.37 5.57
CA PRO A 216 -15.38 -16.37 4.77
C PRO A 216 -15.37 -17.74 5.46
N ALA A 217 -15.54 -18.80 4.67
CA ALA A 217 -15.40 -20.14 5.20
C ALA A 217 -13.97 -20.38 5.71
N ALA A 218 -13.85 -21.08 6.83
CA ALA A 218 -12.56 -21.46 7.38
C ALA A 218 -11.78 -22.34 6.38
N ILE A 219 -10.51 -22.01 6.15
CA ILE A 219 -9.64 -22.82 5.30
C ILE A 219 -9.12 -24.00 6.12
N GLU A 220 -9.28 -25.21 5.59
CA GLU A 220 -8.68 -26.42 6.18
C GLU A 220 -7.23 -26.56 5.71
N TYR A 221 -6.30 -26.53 6.65
CA TYR A 221 -4.87 -26.70 6.38
C TYR A 221 -4.37 -28.07 6.81
N THR A 222 -3.32 -28.53 6.15
CA THR A 222 -2.46 -29.60 6.65
C THR A 222 -1.41 -29.01 7.61
N ASP A 223 -0.64 -29.88 8.30
CA ASP A 223 0.49 -29.43 9.14
C ASP A 223 1.73 -29.02 8.33
N ARG A 224 1.70 -29.19 7.00
CA ARG A 224 2.84 -28.89 6.14
C ARG A 224 2.96 -27.38 5.92
N ILE A 225 4.09 -26.81 6.36
CA ILE A 225 4.50 -25.45 6.01
C ILE A 225 5.11 -25.48 4.61
N VAL A 226 4.58 -24.66 3.70
CA VAL A 226 5.06 -24.55 2.31
C VAL A 226 5.81 -23.23 2.06
N GLY A 227 5.74 -22.29 3.00
CA GLY A 227 6.46 -21.03 2.93
C GLY A 227 6.51 -20.33 4.28
N VAL A 228 7.45 -19.40 4.41
CA VAL A 228 7.56 -18.50 5.59
C VAL A 228 7.54 -17.06 5.12
N ILE A 229 6.93 -16.19 5.89
CA ILE A 229 6.92 -14.76 5.64
C ILE A 229 8.01 -14.14 6.50
N ARG A 230 9.06 -13.65 5.85
CA ARG A 230 10.14 -12.90 6.50
C ARG A 230 9.87 -11.41 6.44
N TYR A 231 9.94 -10.78 7.59
CA TYR A 231 9.87 -9.35 7.69
C TYR A 231 11.22 -8.70 7.31
N ARG A 232 11.23 -7.38 7.14
CA ARG A 232 12.41 -6.60 6.72
C ARG A 232 13.63 -6.72 7.63
N ASP A 233 13.44 -7.00 8.93
CA ASP A 233 14.52 -7.22 9.90
C ASP A 233 15.04 -8.68 9.92
N GLY A 234 14.47 -9.54 9.07
CA GLY A 234 14.79 -10.95 8.97
C GLY A 234 14.00 -11.86 9.89
N SER A 235 13.16 -11.34 10.78
CA SER A 235 12.24 -12.13 11.61
C SER A 235 11.17 -12.83 10.77
N ILE A 236 10.65 -13.94 11.28
CA ILE A 236 9.50 -14.64 10.66
C ILE A 236 8.24 -14.11 11.35
N ILE A 237 7.35 -13.51 10.58
CA ILE A 237 6.10 -12.93 11.07
C ILE A 237 4.89 -13.82 10.80
N ASP A 238 4.97 -14.73 9.82
CA ASP A 238 3.90 -15.67 9.52
C ASP A 238 4.43 -16.87 8.72
N VAL A 239 3.56 -17.88 8.53
CA VAL A 239 3.82 -19.07 7.73
C VAL A 239 2.67 -19.34 6.78
N VAL A 240 2.99 -19.87 5.61
CA VAL A 240 1.99 -20.37 4.66
C VAL A 240 1.90 -21.88 4.78
N LYS A 241 0.71 -22.37 5.09
CA LYS A 241 0.42 -23.80 5.19
C LYS A 241 -0.23 -24.32 3.92
N GLN A 242 -0.01 -25.60 3.63
CA GLN A 242 -0.69 -26.28 2.53
C GLN A 242 -2.18 -26.41 2.84
N VAL A 243 -3.03 -25.96 1.92
CA VAL A 243 -4.48 -26.23 1.96
C VAL A 243 -4.74 -27.71 1.68
N LYS A 244 -5.73 -28.30 2.37
CA LYS A 244 -6.15 -29.70 2.14
C LYS A 244 -6.79 -29.90 0.78
#